data_4bfe18914efda76163c40e02aec0ce03
#
_entry.id   4bfe18914efda76163c40e02aec0ce03
#
_cell.length_a   1.000
_cell.length_b   1.000
_cell.length_c   1.000
_cell.angle_alpha   90.00
_cell.angle_beta   90.00
_cell.angle_gamma   90.00
#
_symmetry.space_group_name_H-M   'P 1'
#
loop_
_entity.id
_entity.type
_entity.pdbx_description
1 polymer ?
#
loop_
_entity_poly.entity_id
_entity_poly.type
_entity_poly.pdbx_seq_one_letter_code
_entity_poly.pdbx_strand_id
1 'polypeptide(L)'
;MVSFKDKWLEFVGRSEPSFDITSLDKIVIKEIFHENVYAVEQSDINEGTVIDIGANVGAFTIFASVLGAKRILSLEPDSFNYNILVYNIGRNNLEGIEAIKLGVLDKESEVDIINGQGASFVIGSRELSENAQKNLDEVEHFEETIKTISLNDVFEKYKVDECKVLKVDVEGSEYKIFQTVSEDVMKKINYITMEFHQTDETTFGLMLSKLSMTHRINVLGHHDIGGNLYAKRY
;
A
#
# COMPACT_ATOMS: atom_id res chain seq x y z
N MET A 1 0.63 -25.50 -13.81
CA MET A 1 0.71 -24.59 -12.64
C MET A 1 2.14 -24.09 -12.60
N VAL A 2 2.40 -22.87 -13.10
CA VAL A 2 3.74 -22.27 -12.99
C VAL A 2 3.93 -21.94 -11.52
N SER A 3 5.00 -22.47 -10.90
CA SER A 3 5.20 -22.26 -9.48
C SER A 3 5.47 -20.77 -9.21
N PHE A 4 5.02 -20.28 -8.08
CA PHE A 4 5.31 -18.93 -7.58
C PHE A 4 6.82 -18.61 -7.62
N LYS A 5 7.65 -19.62 -7.33
CA LYS A 5 9.10 -19.55 -7.40
C LYS A 5 9.64 -19.18 -8.79
N ASP A 6 9.02 -19.70 -9.85
CA ASP A 6 9.54 -19.49 -11.21
C ASP A 6 9.24 -18.07 -11.70
N LYS A 7 8.06 -17.54 -11.42
CA LYS A 7 7.71 -16.14 -11.75
C LYS A 7 8.50 -15.11 -10.94
N TRP A 8 8.76 -15.42 -9.68
CA TRP A 8 9.58 -14.61 -8.79
C TRP A 8 11.05 -14.56 -9.23
N LEU A 9 11.63 -15.70 -9.62
CA LEU A 9 12.98 -15.76 -10.16
C LEU A 9 13.13 -14.97 -11.46
N GLU A 10 12.09 -14.90 -12.30
CA GLU A 10 12.07 -14.04 -13.48
C GLU A 10 12.10 -12.55 -13.11
N PHE A 11 11.39 -12.13 -12.08
CA PHE A 11 11.39 -10.74 -11.59
C PHE A 11 12.77 -10.32 -11.07
N VAL A 12 13.40 -11.13 -10.21
CA VAL A 12 14.73 -10.85 -9.62
C VAL A 12 15.87 -11.05 -10.63
N GLY A 13 15.77 -12.04 -11.49
CA GLY A 13 16.82 -12.39 -12.47
C GLY A 13 16.94 -11.45 -13.67
N ARG A 14 15.96 -10.57 -13.90
CA ARG A 14 15.95 -9.60 -15.00
C ARG A 14 16.41 -8.19 -14.59
N SER A 15 16.91 -8.01 -13.37
CA SER A 15 17.41 -6.71 -12.93
C SER A 15 18.62 -6.30 -13.77
N GLU A 16 18.47 -5.23 -14.55
CA GLU A 16 19.62 -4.59 -15.18
C GLU A 16 20.49 -3.91 -14.11
N PRO A 17 21.82 -3.80 -14.36
CA PRO A 17 22.77 -3.25 -13.37
C PRO A 17 22.49 -1.81 -12.92
N SER A 18 21.59 -1.10 -13.58
CA SER A 18 21.25 0.31 -13.30
C SER A 18 20.14 0.50 -12.25
N PHE A 19 19.44 -0.57 -11.85
CA PHE A 19 18.47 -0.55 -10.75
C PHE A 19 18.93 -1.59 -9.73
N ASP A 20 19.82 -1.19 -8.86
CA ASP A 20 20.18 -1.98 -7.70
C ASP A 20 18.93 -2.13 -6.82
N ILE A 21 18.35 -3.33 -6.83
CA ILE A 21 17.40 -3.74 -5.81
C ILE A 21 18.11 -3.58 -4.48
N THR A 22 17.68 -2.63 -3.69
CA THR A 22 18.28 -2.35 -2.38
C THR A 22 18.10 -3.55 -1.45
N SER A 23 18.81 -3.57 -0.34
CA SER A 23 18.60 -4.59 0.68
C SER A 23 17.19 -4.53 1.27
N LEU A 24 16.58 -3.33 1.32
CA LEU A 24 15.18 -3.11 1.74
C LEU A 24 14.19 -3.72 0.76
N ASP A 25 14.35 -3.51 -0.55
CA ASP A 25 13.48 -4.12 -1.55
C ASP A 25 13.48 -5.65 -1.46
N LYS A 26 14.63 -6.27 -1.17
CA LYS A 26 14.73 -7.72 -0.95
C LYS A 26 13.94 -8.19 0.27
N ILE A 27 13.91 -7.38 1.34
CA ILE A 27 13.12 -7.68 2.53
C ILE A 27 11.63 -7.61 2.19
N VAL A 28 11.16 -6.50 1.63
CA VAL A 28 9.76 -6.30 1.22
C VAL A 28 9.28 -7.40 0.30
N ILE A 29 10.10 -7.77 -0.66
CA ILE A 29 9.80 -8.85 -1.61
C ILE A 29 9.67 -10.20 -0.87
N LYS A 30 10.58 -10.52 0.06
CA LYS A 30 10.51 -11.73 0.89
C LYS A 30 9.25 -11.75 1.72
N GLU A 31 8.91 -10.66 2.39
CA GLU A 31 7.70 -10.53 3.20
C GLU A 31 6.43 -10.75 2.39
N ILE A 32 6.33 -10.17 1.19
CA ILE A 32 5.14 -10.29 0.34
C ILE A 32 5.04 -11.67 -0.30
N PHE A 33 6.10 -12.14 -0.99
CA PHE A 33 6.04 -13.35 -1.83
C PHE A 33 6.30 -14.66 -1.07
N HIS A 34 7.03 -14.63 0.03
CA HIS A 34 7.38 -15.82 0.80
C HIS A 34 6.63 -15.94 2.13
N GLU A 35 6.46 -14.82 2.81
CA GLU A 35 5.82 -14.78 4.12
C GLU A 35 4.34 -14.42 4.04
N ASN A 36 3.91 -13.83 2.90
CA ASN A 36 2.54 -13.38 2.66
C ASN A 36 2.01 -12.54 3.82
N VAL A 37 2.78 -11.53 4.22
CA VAL A 37 2.46 -10.67 5.37
C VAL A 37 1.10 -9.97 5.25
N TYR A 38 0.62 -9.77 4.02
CA TYR A 38 -0.71 -9.23 3.77
C TYR A 38 -1.83 -10.27 3.82
N ALA A 39 -1.51 -11.55 4.03
CA ALA A 39 -2.44 -12.67 4.15
C ALA A 39 -3.49 -12.71 3.02
N VAL A 40 -3.06 -12.48 1.78
CA VAL A 40 -3.91 -12.47 0.58
C VAL A 40 -3.71 -13.77 -0.19
N GLU A 41 -4.83 -14.46 -0.44
CA GLU A 41 -4.86 -15.68 -1.22
C GLU A 41 -5.50 -15.45 -2.60
N GLN A 42 -5.26 -16.35 -3.55
CA GLN A 42 -5.87 -16.27 -4.88
C GLN A 42 -7.41 -16.20 -4.81
N SER A 43 -8.02 -16.91 -3.86
CA SER A 43 -9.48 -16.90 -3.64
C SER A 43 -10.02 -15.56 -3.20
N ASP A 44 -9.21 -14.70 -2.55
CA ASP A 44 -9.63 -13.36 -2.13
C ASP A 44 -9.70 -12.41 -3.32
N ILE A 45 -8.86 -12.62 -4.34
CA ILE A 45 -8.77 -11.79 -5.55
C ILE A 45 -9.79 -12.22 -6.62
N ASN A 46 -9.83 -13.50 -6.96
CA ASN A 46 -10.80 -14.15 -7.88
C ASN A 46 -11.14 -13.30 -9.13
N GLU A 47 -10.13 -12.97 -9.94
CA GLU A 47 -10.23 -12.15 -11.15
C GLU A 47 -10.87 -10.75 -10.96
N GLY A 48 -10.88 -10.24 -9.74
CA GLY A 48 -11.51 -8.97 -9.40
C GLY A 48 -10.57 -7.77 -9.46
N THR A 49 -11.08 -6.64 -8.95
CA THR A 49 -10.32 -5.39 -8.81
C THR A 49 -9.57 -5.39 -7.47
N VAL A 50 -8.29 -5.04 -7.53
CA VAL A 50 -7.42 -4.79 -6.37
C VAL A 50 -7.04 -3.30 -6.35
N ILE A 51 -6.99 -2.71 -5.17
CA ILE A 51 -6.47 -1.37 -4.95
C ILE A 51 -5.25 -1.50 -4.04
N ASP A 52 -4.10 -1.02 -4.50
CA ASP A 52 -2.83 -1.00 -3.79
C ASP A 52 -2.46 0.44 -3.45
N ILE A 53 -2.67 0.85 -2.21
CA ILE A 53 -2.34 2.19 -1.70
C ILE A 53 -0.99 2.14 -1.00
N GLY A 54 -0.06 3.00 -1.44
CA GLY A 54 1.34 2.92 -1.08
C GLY A 54 2.02 1.78 -1.85
N ALA A 55 1.87 1.80 -3.19
CA ALA A 55 2.36 0.71 -4.02
C ALA A 55 3.89 0.60 -4.05
N ASN A 56 4.60 1.64 -3.62
CA ASN A 56 6.06 1.69 -3.59
C ASN A 56 6.64 1.26 -4.94
N VAL A 57 7.62 0.39 -4.98
CA VAL A 57 8.22 -0.14 -6.22
C VAL A 57 7.37 -1.20 -6.93
N GLY A 58 6.18 -1.51 -6.42
CA GLY A 58 5.18 -2.39 -7.05
C GLY A 58 5.24 -3.85 -6.65
N ALA A 59 5.86 -4.20 -5.54
CA ALA A 59 5.97 -5.60 -5.12
C ALA A 59 4.60 -6.24 -4.88
N PHE A 60 3.69 -5.58 -4.13
CA PHE A 60 2.33 -6.10 -3.93
C PHE A 60 1.49 -6.05 -5.21
N THR A 61 1.63 -5.01 -6.03
CA THR A 61 1.00 -4.90 -7.35
C THR A 61 1.31 -6.14 -8.21
N ILE A 62 2.58 -6.53 -8.31
CA ILE A 62 3.01 -7.72 -9.05
C ILE A 62 2.47 -9.00 -8.42
N PHE A 63 2.52 -9.11 -7.10
CA PHE A 63 1.97 -10.23 -6.36
C PHE A 63 0.47 -10.43 -6.65
N ALA A 64 -0.32 -9.36 -6.57
CA ALA A 64 -1.75 -9.40 -6.88
C ALA A 64 -2.03 -9.80 -8.33
N SER A 65 -1.23 -9.31 -9.30
CA SER A 65 -1.30 -9.72 -10.69
C SER A 65 -1.01 -11.21 -10.88
N VAL A 66 0.01 -11.73 -10.19
CA VAL A 66 0.35 -13.17 -10.20
C VAL A 66 -0.76 -14.03 -9.61
N LEU A 67 -1.46 -13.53 -8.59
CA LEU A 67 -2.64 -14.19 -8.01
C LEU A 67 -3.89 -14.11 -8.90
N GLY A 68 -3.84 -13.38 -10.03
CA GLY A 68 -4.91 -13.35 -11.03
C GLY A 68 -5.86 -12.16 -10.89
N ALA A 69 -5.42 -11.04 -10.31
CA ALA A 69 -6.19 -9.80 -10.36
C ALA A 69 -6.41 -9.37 -11.81
N LYS A 70 -7.65 -9.06 -12.16
CA LYS A 70 -8.01 -8.61 -13.51
C LYS A 70 -7.77 -7.12 -13.70
N ARG A 71 -7.94 -6.35 -12.63
CA ARG A 71 -7.69 -4.92 -12.59
C ARG A 71 -6.98 -4.54 -11.31
N ILE A 72 -5.92 -3.74 -11.41
CA ILE A 72 -5.18 -3.24 -10.25
C ILE A 72 -5.04 -1.73 -10.39
N LEU A 73 -5.44 -0.99 -9.36
CA LEU A 73 -5.14 0.43 -9.21
C LEU A 73 -4.00 0.55 -8.21
N SER A 74 -2.83 0.96 -8.68
CA SER A 74 -1.63 1.06 -7.85
C SER A 74 -1.29 2.53 -7.64
N LEU A 75 -1.54 3.03 -6.42
CA LEU A 75 -1.36 4.43 -6.06
C LEU A 75 -0.04 4.61 -5.30
N GLU A 76 0.86 5.40 -5.87
CA GLU A 76 2.16 5.73 -5.31
C GLU A 76 2.46 7.21 -5.56
N PRO A 77 2.55 8.04 -4.51
CA PRO A 77 2.77 9.47 -4.66
C PRO A 77 4.22 9.86 -4.94
N ASP A 78 5.18 9.14 -4.37
CA ASP A 78 6.61 9.45 -4.50
C ASP A 78 7.08 9.27 -5.94
N SER A 79 7.72 10.28 -6.51
CA SER A 79 8.19 10.27 -7.90
C SER A 79 9.17 9.15 -8.21
N PHE A 80 10.08 8.88 -7.29
CA PHE A 80 11.13 7.88 -7.48
C PHE A 80 10.52 6.47 -7.46
N ASN A 81 9.74 6.15 -6.43
CA ASN A 81 9.05 4.87 -6.30
C ASN A 81 8.07 4.64 -7.45
N TYR A 82 7.28 5.67 -7.82
CA TYR A 82 6.35 5.60 -8.94
C TYR A 82 7.03 5.25 -10.27
N ASN A 83 8.18 5.84 -10.56
CA ASN A 83 8.91 5.52 -11.79
C ASN A 83 9.38 4.06 -11.81
N ILE A 84 9.82 3.54 -10.65
CA ILE A 84 10.21 2.13 -10.52
C ILE A 84 8.97 1.21 -10.64
N LEU A 85 7.85 1.57 -10.02
CA LEU A 85 6.57 0.84 -10.18
C LEU A 85 6.19 0.71 -11.67
N VAL A 86 6.18 1.82 -12.41
CA VAL A 86 5.86 1.81 -13.85
C VAL A 86 6.84 0.94 -14.64
N TYR A 87 8.13 1.06 -14.34
CA TYR A 87 9.16 0.24 -14.96
C TYR A 87 8.94 -1.25 -14.68
N ASN A 88 8.65 -1.62 -13.43
CA ASN A 88 8.40 -3.02 -13.03
C ASN A 88 7.15 -3.61 -13.72
N ILE A 89 6.07 -2.83 -13.82
CA ILE A 89 4.86 -3.22 -14.56
C ILE A 89 5.21 -3.52 -16.03
N GLY A 90 5.87 -2.59 -16.69
CA GLY A 90 6.24 -2.72 -18.10
C GLY A 90 7.20 -3.87 -18.36
N ARG A 91 8.22 -4.05 -17.51
CA ARG A 91 9.22 -5.11 -17.65
C ARG A 91 8.62 -6.51 -17.52
N ASN A 92 7.62 -6.67 -16.68
CA ASN A 92 6.93 -7.95 -16.50
C ASN A 92 5.77 -8.17 -17.48
N ASN A 93 5.55 -7.24 -18.43
CA ASN A 93 4.44 -7.26 -19.38
C ASN A 93 3.09 -7.51 -18.69
N LEU A 94 2.85 -6.84 -17.57
CA LEU A 94 1.62 -7.00 -16.81
C LEU A 94 0.52 -6.14 -17.42
N GLU A 95 -0.65 -6.73 -17.59
CA GLU A 95 -1.84 -6.08 -18.13
C GLU A 95 -2.87 -5.83 -17.02
N GLY A 96 -3.81 -4.90 -17.26
CA GLY A 96 -4.88 -4.58 -16.32
C GLY A 96 -4.43 -3.76 -15.11
N ILE A 97 -3.21 -3.20 -15.12
CA ILE A 97 -2.67 -2.39 -14.04
C ILE A 97 -2.64 -0.91 -14.45
N GLU A 98 -3.20 -0.06 -13.60
CA GLU A 98 -3.14 1.39 -13.72
C GLU A 98 -2.27 1.94 -12.59
N ALA A 99 -1.05 2.37 -12.92
CA ALA A 99 -0.18 3.09 -11.99
C ALA A 99 -0.63 4.55 -11.91
N ILE A 100 -0.84 5.05 -10.70
CA ILE A 100 -1.42 6.36 -10.44
C ILE A 100 -0.50 7.13 -9.49
N LYS A 101 0.02 8.28 -9.95
CA LYS A 101 0.88 9.13 -9.13
C LYS A 101 0.05 10.05 -8.23
N LEU A 102 -0.53 9.47 -7.19
CA LEU A 102 -1.34 10.16 -6.17
C LEU A 102 -1.15 9.50 -4.81
N GLY A 103 -1.12 10.32 -3.75
CA GLY A 103 -1.33 9.85 -2.39
C GLY A 103 -2.81 9.68 -2.08
N VAL A 104 -3.13 8.80 -1.13
CA VAL A 104 -4.51 8.68 -0.62
C VAL A 104 -4.54 9.17 0.82
N LEU A 105 -5.40 10.15 1.08
CA LEU A 105 -5.62 10.74 2.40
C LEU A 105 -7.12 10.95 2.67
N ASP A 106 -7.43 11.94 3.49
CA ASP A 106 -8.81 12.32 3.82
C ASP A 106 -9.51 13.11 2.71
N LYS A 107 -8.77 13.78 1.83
CA LYS A 107 -9.32 14.66 0.78
C LYS A 107 -8.32 14.93 -0.33
N GLU A 108 -8.80 15.54 -1.41
CA GLU A 108 -7.94 16.13 -2.43
C GLU A 108 -7.19 17.34 -1.85
N SER A 109 -5.87 17.31 -1.92
CA SER A 109 -4.98 18.38 -1.46
C SER A 109 -3.57 18.21 -2.05
N GLU A 110 -2.70 19.17 -1.73
CA GLU A 110 -1.26 19.04 -1.91
C GLU A 110 -0.62 18.95 -0.52
N VAL A 111 0.30 18.01 -0.34
CA VAL A 111 1.04 17.81 0.91
C VAL A 111 2.49 17.52 0.60
N ASP A 112 3.37 17.86 1.55
CA ASP A 112 4.77 17.56 1.42
C ASP A 112 5.08 16.19 2.03
N ILE A 113 5.91 15.41 1.34
CA ILE A 113 6.44 14.14 1.82
C ILE A 113 7.96 14.24 1.96
N ILE A 114 8.48 13.46 2.87
CA ILE A 114 9.92 13.19 2.97
C ILE A 114 10.16 11.80 2.41
N ASN A 115 11.02 11.72 1.41
CA ASN A 115 11.49 10.44 0.87
C ASN A 115 12.73 10.00 1.67
N GLY A 116 12.61 8.89 2.40
CA GLY A 116 13.72 8.26 3.14
C GLY A 116 13.95 6.85 2.62
N GLN A 117 15.06 6.60 1.94
CA GLN A 117 15.62 5.29 1.53
C GLN A 117 14.66 4.06 1.56
N GLY A 118 13.54 4.13 0.81
CA GLY A 118 12.59 3.02 0.66
C GLY A 118 11.22 3.22 1.29
N ALA A 119 11.05 4.20 2.17
CA ALA A 119 9.75 4.61 2.70
C ALA A 119 9.57 6.12 2.56
N SER A 120 8.40 6.55 2.13
CA SER A 120 8.05 7.97 2.02
C SER A 120 6.84 8.24 2.91
N PHE A 121 6.89 9.28 3.73
CA PHE A 121 5.81 9.63 4.64
C PHE A 121 5.44 11.11 4.57
N VAL A 122 4.18 11.40 4.83
CA VAL A 122 3.64 12.77 4.87
C VAL A 122 4.21 13.50 6.08
N ILE A 123 4.71 14.72 5.89
CA ILE A 123 5.23 15.56 6.97
C ILE A 123 4.13 15.77 8.03
N GLY A 124 4.44 15.41 9.28
CA GLY A 124 3.51 15.50 10.39
C GLY A 124 2.43 14.40 10.44
N SER A 125 2.55 13.32 9.65
CA SER A 125 1.62 12.18 9.72
C SER A 125 1.85 11.32 10.95
N ARG A 126 3.06 11.26 11.46
CA ARG A 126 3.45 10.54 12.68
C ARG A 126 4.49 11.31 13.48
N GLU A 127 4.54 11.07 14.79
CA GLU A 127 5.68 11.47 15.62
C GLU A 127 6.83 10.48 15.36
N LEU A 128 7.91 10.97 14.83
CA LEU A 128 9.12 10.16 14.65
C LEU A 128 9.78 9.93 16.01
N SER A 129 10.25 8.71 16.26
CA SER A 129 11.12 8.46 17.41
C SER A 129 12.40 9.28 17.28
N GLU A 130 13.07 9.60 18.41
CA GLU A 130 14.34 10.36 18.41
C GLU A 130 15.39 9.71 17.50
N ASN A 131 15.44 8.38 17.43
CA ASN A 131 16.34 7.64 16.55
C ASN A 131 15.95 7.76 15.07
N ALA A 132 14.65 7.74 14.75
CA ALA A 132 14.18 7.93 13.39
C ALA A 132 14.42 9.36 12.90
N GLN A 133 14.21 10.37 13.76
CA GLN A 133 14.54 11.76 13.45
C GLN A 133 16.05 11.93 13.20
N LYS A 134 16.88 11.36 14.08
CA LYS A 134 18.34 11.43 13.92
C LYS A 134 18.82 10.73 12.64
N ASN A 135 18.22 9.60 12.28
CA ASN A 135 18.55 8.92 11.03
C ASN A 135 18.14 9.75 9.80
N LEU A 136 17.01 10.46 9.85
CA LEU A 136 16.62 11.40 8.79
C LEU A 136 17.60 12.57 8.68
N ASP A 137 18.06 13.11 9.81
CA ASP A 137 19.03 14.22 9.83
C ASP A 137 20.41 13.80 9.27
N GLU A 138 20.76 12.51 9.32
CA GLU A 138 22.02 11.94 8.84
C GLU A 138 21.98 11.44 7.40
N VAL A 139 20.77 11.29 6.80
CA VAL A 139 20.58 10.76 5.45
C VAL A 139 20.15 11.88 4.51
N GLU A 140 20.70 11.88 3.31
CA GLU A 140 20.21 12.76 2.23
C GLU A 140 18.77 12.39 1.92
N HIS A 141 17.83 13.27 2.29
CA HIS A 141 16.40 13.11 2.03
C HIS A 141 15.92 14.19 1.05
N PHE A 142 14.92 13.86 0.28
CA PHE A 142 14.30 14.79 -0.66
C PHE A 142 12.86 15.06 -0.21
N GLU A 143 12.51 16.34 -0.17
CA GLU A 143 11.12 16.75 0.01
C GLU A 143 10.45 16.86 -1.35
N GLU A 144 9.24 16.34 -1.45
CA GLU A 144 8.41 16.45 -2.65
C GLU A 144 6.99 16.85 -2.26
N THR A 145 6.42 17.84 -2.97
CA THR A 145 4.99 18.15 -2.86
C THR A 145 4.21 17.20 -3.75
N ILE A 146 3.32 16.42 -3.17
CA ILE A 146 2.50 15.44 -3.85
C ILE A 146 1.02 15.85 -3.85
N LYS A 147 0.27 15.34 -4.83
CA LYS A 147 -1.19 15.44 -4.84
C LYS A 147 -1.82 14.25 -4.15
N THR A 148 -2.90 14.53 -3.42
CA THR A 148 -3.67 13.51 -2.72
C THR A 148 -5.11 13.45 -3.20
N ILE A 149 -5.79 12.35 -2.89
CA ILE A 149 -7.20 12.09 -3.20
C ILE A 149 -7.81 11.29 -2.03
N SER A 150 -9.11 11.42 -1.79
CA SER A 150 -9.77 10.56 -0.80
C SER A 150 -10.04 9.16 -1.36
N LEU A 151 -10.20 8.17 -0.47
CA LEU A 151 -10.59 6.83 -0.90
C LEU A 151 -11.97 6.83 -1.58
N ASN A 152 -12.90 7.70 -1.15
CA ASN A 152 -14.18 7.86 -1.83
C ASN A 152 -14.00 8.30 -3.29
N ASP A 153 -13.14 9.30 -3.52
CA ASP A 153 -12.88 9.82 -4.86
C ASP A 153 -12.12 8.82 -5.74
N VAL A 154 -11.28 7.94 -5.15
CA VAL A 154 -10.68 6.81 -5.90
C VAL A 154 -11.78 5.92 -6.45
N PHE A 155 -12.76 5.51 -5.64
CA PHE A 155 -13.87 4.68 -6.09
C PHE A 155 -14.72 5.35 -7.18
N GLU A 156 -15.01 6.64 -7.04
CA GLU A 156 -15.79 7.44 -7.98
C GLU A 156 -15.03 7.64 -9.30
N LYS A 157 -13.83 8.22 -9.23
CA LYS A 157 -13.01 8.61 -10.38
C LYS A 157 -12.62 7.42 -11.25
N TYR A 158 -12.23 6.33 -10.62
CA TYR A 158 -11.79 5.10 -11.32
C TYR A 158 -12.93 4.08 -11.51
N LYS A 159 -14.18 4.44 -11.18
CA LYS A 159 -15.39 3.64 -11.37
C LYS A 159 -15.23 2.22 -10.80
N VAL A 160 -14.90 2.16 -9.51
CA VAL A 160 -14.77 0.90 -8.79
C VAL A 160 -16.11 0.53 -8.16
N ASP A 161 -16.78 -0.46 -8.73
CA ASP A 161 -18.04 -0.97 -8.19
C ASP A 161 -17.82 -1.98 -7.06
N GLU A 162 -16.78 -2.79 -7.16
CA GLU A 162 -16.35 -3.74 -6.13
C GLU A 162 -14.80 -3.80 -6.08
N CYS A 163 -14.25 -3.80 -4.86
CA CYS A 163 -12.84 -4.01 -4.59
C CYS A 163 -12.66 -5.34 -3.85
N LYS A 164 -11.99 -6.29 -4.47
CA LYS A 164 -11.73 -7.60 -3.85
C LYS A 164 -10.74 -7.50 -2.71
N VAL A 165 -9.65 -6.79 -2.95
CA VAL A 165 -8.60 -6.54 -1.96
C VAL A 165 -8.19 -5.07 -2.00
N LEU A 166 -8.29 -4.40 -0.86
CA LEU A 166 -7.69 -3.10 -0.59
C LEU A 166 -6.44 -3.32 0.28
N LYS A 167 -5.26 -3.08 -0.27
CA LYS A 167 -4.02 -2.99 0.52
C LYS A 167 -3.77 -1.54 0.88
N VAL A 168 -3.41 -1.29 2.13
CA VAL A 168 -3.05 0.04 2.64
C VAL A 168 -1.75 -0.07 3.43
N ASP A 169 -0.75 0.70 2.98
CA ASP A 169 0.54 0.79 3.65
C ASP A 169 1.16 2.13 3.24
N VAL A 170 0.97 3.15 4.08
CA VAL A 170 1.22 4.56 3.76
C VAL A 170 1.96 5.30 4.88
N GLU A 171 2.72 4.54 5.67
CA GLU A 171 3.71 5.08 6.59
C GLU A 171 3.13 6.10 7.60
N GLY A 172 1.97 5.75 8.20
CA GLY A 172 1.34 6.53 9.28
C GLY A 172 0.16 7.41 8.83
N SER A 173 -0.22 7.35 7.56
CA SER A 173 -1.39 8.08 7.04
C SER A 173 -2.68 7.24 6.97
N GLU A 174 -2.65 5.98 7.39
CA GLU A 174 -3.77 5.01 7.33
C GLU A 174 -5.02 5.56 8.02
N TYR A 175 -4.84 6.17 9.17
CA TYR A 175 -5.93 6.70 10.00
C TYR A 175 -6.71 7.80 9.29
N LYS A 176 -6.01 8.69 8.57
CA LYS A 176 -6.64 9.78 7.80
C LYS A 176 -7.51 9.24 6.68
N ILE A 177 -7.08 8.16 6.02
CA ILE A 177 -7.86 7.51 4.95
C ILE A 177 -9.21 7.05 5.49
N PHE A 178 -9.20 6.32 6.63
CA PHE A 178 -10.42 5.74 7.18
C PHE A 178 -11.31 6.73 7.93
N GLN A 179 -10.83 7.92 8.30
CA GLN A 179 -11.66 8.95 8.92
C GLN A 179 -12.83 9.40 8.02
N THR A 180 -12.59 9.54 6.72
CA THR A 180 -13.54 10.14 5.78
C THR A 180 -14.20 9.16 4.84
N VAL A 181 -13.73 7.91 4.77
CA VAL A 181 -14.34 6.90 3.91
C VAL A 181 -15.82 6.68 4.26
N SER A 182 -16.68 6.68 3.26
CA SER A 182 -18.12 6.47 3.45
C SER A 182 -18.45 5.00 3.71
N GLU A 183 -19.57 4.74 4.37
CA GLU A 183 -20.06 3.39 4.57
C GLU A 183 -20.36 2.68 3.25
N ASP A 184 -20.83 3.42 2.24
CA ASP A 184 -21.11 2.88 0.91
C ASP A 184 -19.85 2.41 0.19
N VAL A 185 -18.74 3.14 0.31
CA VAL A 185 -17.43 2.68 -0.19
C VAL A 185 -16.93 1.48 0.60
N MET A 186 -17.05 1.51 1.94
CA MET A 186 -16.66 0.39 2.79
C MET A 186 -17.39 -0.91 2.42
N LYS A 187 -18.68 -0.84 2.08
CA LYS A 187 -19.47 -2.00 1.64
C LYS A 187 -19.05 -2.57 0.27
N LYS A 188 -18.33 -1.81 -0.53
CA LYS A 188 -17.76 -2.27 -1.81
C LYS A 188 -16.44 -3.01 -1.67
N ILE A 189 -15.81 -2.99 -0.50
CA ILE A 189 -14.51 -3.63 -0.24
C ILE A 189 -14.76 -4.99 0.41
N ASN A 190 -14.21 -6.06 -0.15
CA ASN A 190 -14.40 -7.41 0.39
C ASN A 190 -13.36 -7.75 1.44
N TYR A 191 -12.11 -7.37 1.20
CA TYR A 191 -11.00 -7.63 2.09
C TYR A 191 -10.08 -6.42 2.17
N ILE A 192 -9.71 -6.02 3.38
CA ILE A 192 -8.73 -4.98 3.66
C ILE A 192 -7.54 -5.64 4.33
N THR A 193 -6.37 -5.40 3.79
CA THR A 193 -5.10 -5.74 4.42
C THR A 193 -4.28 -4.47 4.58
N MET A 194 -3.75 -4.24 5.76
CA MET A 194 -3.12 -2.98 6.10
C MET A 194 -1.93 -3.20 7.03
N GLU A 195 -0.81 -2.55 6.73
CA GLU A 195 0.19 -2.23 7.72
C GLU A 195 -0.24 -0.93 8.39
N PHE A 196 -0.36 -0.93 9.72
CA PHE A 196 -0.68 0.27 10.49
C PHE A 196 0.51 0.67 11.34
N HIS A 197 0.73 1.98 11.44
CA HIS A 197 1.85 2.55 12.16
C HIS A 197 1.42 3.08 13.52
N GLN A 198 2.40 3.40 14.36
CA GLN A 198 2.19 3.95 15.69
C GLN A 198 1.23 5.15 15.69
N THR A 199 0.28 5.14 16.62
CA THR A 199 -0.66 6.23 16.86
C THR A 199 -1.18 6.19 18.29
N ASP A 200 -1.96 7.20 18.71
CA ASP A 200 -2.66 7.18 19.98
C ASP A 200 -3.84 6.20 20.00
N GLU A 201 -4.19 5.73 21.20
CA GLU A 201 -5.26 4.74 21.42
C GLU A 201 -6.62 5.21 20.88
N THR A 202 -6.92 6.52 20.99
CA THR A 202 -8.19 7.08 20.53
C THR A 202 -8.31 7.01 19.02
N THR A 203 -7.29 7.46 18.30
CA THR A 203 -7.23 7.42 16.83
C THR A 203 -7.32 5.99 16.32
N PHE A 204 -6.58 5.06 16.93
CA PHE A 204 -6.66 3.65 16.60
C PHE A 204 -8.05 3.07 16.83
N GLY A 205 -8.65 3.36 18.00
CA GLY A 205 -10.00 2.92 18.37
C GLY A 205 -11.08 3.43 17.41
N LEU A 206 -10.98 4.68 16.96
CA LEU A 206 -11.89 5.27 15.97
C LEU A 206 -11.79 4.54 14.62
N MET A 207 -10.59 4.22 14.14
CA MET A 207 -10.39 3.45 12.91
C MET A 207 -10.99 2.04 13.06
N LEU A 208 -10.71 1.32 14.14
CA LEU A 208 -11.29 0.00 14.38
C LEU A 208 -12.82 0.04 14.44
N SER A 209 -13.38 1.04 15.12
CA SER A 209 -14.84 1.26 15.19
C SER A 209 -15.43 1.42 13.79
N LYS A 210 -14.80 2.22 12.94
CA LYS A 210 -15.23 2.46 11.56
C LYS A 210 -15.19 1.17 10.73
N LEU A 211 -14.09 0.44 10.77
CA LEU A 211 -13.91 -0.81 10.04
C LEU A 211 -14.91 -1.88 10.51
N SER A 212 -15.16 -1.98 11.81
CA SER A 212 -16.07 -2.98 12.40
C SER A 212 -17.53 -2.82 12.00
N MET A 213 -17.94 -1.67 11.47
CA MET A 213 -19.30 -1.48 10.97
C MET A 213 -19.64 -2.39 9.78
N THR A 214 -18.64 -2.79 8.99
CA THR A 214 -18.83 -3.55 7.76
C THR A 214 -17.96 -4.80 7.65
N HIS A 215 -16.92 -4.91 8.49
CA HIS A 215 -15.92 -5.97 8.40
C HIS A 215 -15.64 -6.62 9.75
N ARG A 216 -15.31 -7.90 9.71
CA ARG A 216 -14.70 -8.61 10.83
C ARG A 216 -13.21 -8.34 10.80
N ILE A 217 -12.66 -7.86 11.92
CA ILE A 217 -11.28 -7.40 12.03
C ILE A 217 -10.43 -8.41 12.80
N ASN A 218 -9.21 -8.60 12.34
CA ASN A 218 -8.12 -9.26 13.05
C ASN A 218 -6.91 -8.33 13.08
N VAL A 219 -6.35 -8.09 14.25
CA VAL A 219 -5.19 -7.20 14.46
C VAL A 219 -4.04 -8.01 15.01
N LEU A 220 -2.88 -7.88 14.36
CA LEU A 220 -1.60 -8.43 14.81
C LEU A 220 -0.64 -7.27 15.05
N GLY A 221 -0.52 -6.85 16.31
CA GLY A 221 0.28 -5.69 16.71
C GLY A 221 -0.42 -4.85 17.77
N HIS A 222 0.10 -3.66 18.03
CA HIS A 222 -0.43 -2.72 19.03
C HIS A 222 -0.28 -1.28 18.54
N HIS A 223 -1.21 -0.39 18.92
CA HIS A 223 -1.20 1.00 18.47
C HIS A 223 0.10 1.76 18.80
N ASP A 224 0.83 1.35 19.86
CA ASP A 224 2.09 1.99 20.27
C ASP A 224 3.29 1.64 19.38
N ILE A 225 3.21 0.54 18.61
CA ILE A 225 4.34 0.03 17.83
C ILE A 225 3.99 -0.22 16.36
N GLY A 226 2.70 -0.27 16.02
CA GLY A 226 2.23 -0.67 14.70
C GLY A 226 2.01 -2.19 14.56
N GLY A 227 1.73 -2.63 13.34
CA GLY A 227 1.48 -4.02 13.01
C GLY A 227 0.62 -4.22 11.78
N ASN A 228 0.03 -5.42 11.65
CA ASN A 228 -0.83 -5.76 10.54
C ASN A 228 -2.30 -5.87 10.96
N LEU A 229 -3.19 -5.39 10.11
CA LEU A 229 -4.63 -5.49 10.28
C LEU A 229 -5.24 -6.14 9.05
N TYR A 230 -6.12 -7.10 9.31
CA TYR A 230 -6.89 -7.80 8.29
C TYR A 230 -8.38 -7.65 8.58
N ALA A 231 -9.14 -7.20 7.58
CA ALA A 231 -10.57 -7.01 7.76
C ALA A 231 -11.35 -7.61 6.59
N LYS A 232 -12.24 -8.55 6.88
CA LYS A 232 -13.04 -9.27 5.89
C LYS A 232 -14.50 -8.87 6.03
N ARG A 233 -15.15 -8.49 4.93
CA ARG A 233 -16.56 -8.10 4.90
C ARG A 233 -17.45 -9.25 5.42
N TYR A 234 -18.52 -8.90 6.16
CA TYR A 234 -19.51 -9.84 6.68
C TYR A 234 -20.22 -10.60 5.57
#